data_53f7f10728749496f05a26e4daec20b3
#
_entry.id   53f7f10728749496f05a26e4daec20b3
#
_cell.length_a   1.000
_cell.length_b   1.000
_cell.length_c   1.000
_cell.angle_alpha   90.00
_cell.angle_beta   90.00
_cell.angle_gamma   90.00
#
_symmetry.space_group_name_H-M   'P 1'
#
loop_
_entity.id
_entity.type
_entity.pdbx_description
1 polymer ?
#
loop_
_entity_poly.entity_id
_entity_poly.type
_entity_poly.pdbx_seq_one_letter_code
_entity_poly.pdbx_strand_id
1 'polypeptide(L)'
;CLPKTAWPSDLQPLQKTGIDSDPCQCAAYPWMQIYQQGGRAALAGYLGRTAEQDYDALNAVLAQFRAGAPVLWLKRMGRKEWERWYEPKDVADVDVLLLEWTHAGSADLKNTNLKVFFNSTPEETRACRVARSRDAGADSPFVTMVLEIEQAMLNRRACDADLIQNRDGTMVDTAAYAAAQGR
;
A
#
# COMPACT_ATOMS: atom_id res chain seq x y z
N CYS A 1 -11.37 -5.14 -5.91
CA CYS A 1 -12.06 -3.88 -6.23
C CYS A 1 -13.35 -3.84 -5.42
N LEU A 2 -13.37 -3.04 -4.36
CA LEU A 2 -14.64 -2.69 -3.71
C LEU A 2 -15.43 -1.79 -4.68
N PRO A 3 -16.74 -1.98 -4.82
CA PRO A 3 -17.55 -1.11 -5.66
C PRO A 3 -17.46 0.33 -5.15
N LYS A 4 -17.32 1.29 -6.07
CA LYS A 4 -17.23 2.74 -5.76
C LYS A 4 -18.41 3.29 -4.93
N THR A 5 -19.48 2.53 -4.82
CA THR A 5 -20.71 2.87 -4.09
C THR A 5 -20.65 2.61 -2.58
N ALA A 6 -19.56 2.05 -2.07
CA ALA A 6 -19.43 1.72 -0.64
C ALA A 6 -18.78 2.84 0.21
N TRP A 7 -18.35 3.94 -0.42
CA TRP A 7 -17.69 5.03 0.29
C TRP A 7 -18.65 6.22 0.44
N PRO A 8 -18.79 6.79 1.64
CA PRO A 8 -19.45 8.08 1.80
C PRO A 8 -18.77 9.12 0.89
N SER A 9 -19.56 9.97 0.24
CA SER A 9 -19.08 10.95 -0.75
C SER A 9 -18.04 11.94 -0.20
N ASP A 10 -17.99 12.08 1.09
CA ASP A 10 -17.20 13.03 1.88
C ASP A 10 -15.84 12.46 2.32
N LEU A 11 -15.68 11.14 2.31
CA LEU A 11 -14.39 10.50 2.59
C LEU A 11 -13.58 10.44 1.31
N GLN A 12 -12.70 11.39 1.12
CA GLN A 12 -11.71 11.34 0.04
C GLN A 12 -10.54 10.47 0.47
N PRO A 13 -10.29 9.32 -0.18
CA PRO A 13 -9.08 8.56 0.09
C PRO A 13 -7.87 9.44 -0.20
N LEU A 14 -6.91 9.48 0.72
CA LEU A 14 -5.56 9.95 0.38
C LEU A 14 -5.09 9.11 -0.81
N GLN A 15 -5.07 9.74 -1.97
CA GLN A 15 -4.49 9.10 -3.14
C GLN A 15 -3.02 8.84 -2.83
N LYS A 16 -2.64 7.59 -3.04
CA LYS A 16 -1.32 7.00 -2.84
C LYS A 16 -0.20 8.03 -2.69
N THR A 17 0.34 8.15 -1.49
CA THR A 17 1.60 8.83 -1.25
C THR A 17 2.78 7.87 -1.41
N GLY A 18 2.50 6.61 -1.77
CA GLY A 18 3.50 5.65 -2.17
C GLY A 18 4.09 6.02 -3.53
N ILE A 19 5.33 5.67 -3.76
CA ILE A 19 5.91 5.62 -5.09
C ILE A 19 5.03 4.68 -5.89
N ASP A 20 4.21 5.21 -6.79
CA ASP A 20 3.44 4.42 -7.73
C ASP A 20 4.46 3.85 -8.72
N SER A 21 5.04 2.74 -8.29
CA SER A 21 6.01 2.02 -9.07
C SER A 21 5.24 1.27 -10.15
N ASP A 22 5.09 1.91 -11.30
CA ASP A 22 4.67 1.22 -12.51
C ASP A 22 5.80 0.25 -12.92
N PRO A 23 5.67 -1.08 -12.70
CA PRO A 23 6.70 -2.04 -13.05
C PRO A 23 6.93 -2.13 -14.55
N CYS A 24 6.18 -1.41 -15.35
CA CYS A 24 6.24 -1.47 -16.80
C CYS A 24 7.38 -0.66 -17.42
N GLN A 25 8.02 0.23 -16.68
CA GLN A 25 9.19 0.95 -17.20
C GLN A 25 10.50 0.28 -16.75
N CYS A 26 10.59 -1.00 -16.99
CA CYS A 26 11.54 -1.98 -16.47
C CYS A 26 13.05 -1.67 -16.56
N ALA A 27 13.48 -0.66 -17.26
CA ALA A 27 14.91 -0.32 -17.39
C ALA A 27 15.44 0.54 -16.23
N ALA A 28 14.59 1.17 -15.45
CA ALA A 28 14.97 2.13 -14.41
C ALA A 28 14.61 1.68 -12.98
N TYR A 29 14.02 0.50 -12.80
CA TYR A 29 13.53 0.07 -11.51
C TYR A 29 14.58 -0.63 -10.67
N PRO A 30 14.76 -0.20 -9.41
CA PRO A 30 15.69 -0.86 -8.50
C PRO A 30 15.35 -2.33 -8.27
N TRP A 31 14.08 -2.74 -8.38
CA TRP A 31 13.65 -4.12 -8.15
C TRP A 31 14.32 -5.13 -9.07
N MET A 32 14.36 -4.87 -10.39
CA MET A 32 15.01 -5.77 -11.34
C MET A 32 16.51 -5.83 -11.09
N GLN A 33 17.13 -4.69 -10.81
CA GLN A 33 18.56 -4.64 -10.49
C GLN A 33 18.89 -5.41 -9.20
N ILE A 34 18.08 -5.20 -8.14
CA ILE A 34 18.23 -5.91 -6.87
C ILE A 34 18.05 -7.41 -7.05
N TYR A 35 17.05 -7.80 -7.85
CA TYR A 35 16.81 -9.20 -8.18
C TYR A 35 17.98 -9.81 -8.96
N GLN A 36 18.53 -9.11 -9.94
CA GLN A 36 19.68 -9.58 -10.72
C GLN A 36 20.95 -9.74 -9.88
N GLN A 37 21.12 -8.89 -8.85
CA GLN A 37 22.28 -8.92 -7.97
C GLN A 37 22.19 -9.97 -6.86
N GLY A 38 21.02 -10.19 -6.31
CA GLY A 38 20.86 -11.03 -5.11
C GLY A 38 19.62 -11.92 -5.10
N GLY A 39 18.94 -12.05 -6.23
CA GLY A 39 17.78 -12.93 -6.42
C GLY A 39 16.57 -12.56 -5.56
N ARG A 40 15.67 -13.53 -5.40
CA ARG A 40 14.43 -13.38 -4.64
C ARG A 40 14.65 -12.93 -3.18
N ALA A 41 15.73 -13.38 -2.54
CA ALA A 41 16.01 -13.04 -1.15
C ALA A 41 16.35 -11.55 -0.97
N ALA A 42 17.19 -11.00 -1.86
CA ALA A 42 17.53 -9.58 -1.85
C ALA A 42 16.31 -8.71 -2.12
N LEU A 43 15.47 -9.12 -3.08
CA LEU A 43 14.23 -8.42 -3.39
C LEU A 43 13.25 -8.43 -2.20
N ALA A 44 13.10 -9.57 -1.53
CA ALA A 44 12.28 -9.68 -0.31
C ALA A 44 12.79 -8.83 0.86
N GLY A 45 14.10 -8.60 0.92
CA GLY A 45 14.73 -7.69 1.89
C GLY A 45 14.52 -6.20 1.58
N TYR A 46 14.19 -5.87 0.34
CA TYR A 46 13.99 -4.50 -0.13
C TYR A 46 12.51 -4.07 -0.12
N LEU A 47 11.62 -4.92 -0.63
CA LEU A 47 10.21 -4.61 -0.79
C LEU A 47 9.53 -4.23 0.52
N GLY A 48 8.83 -3.11 0.52
CA GLY A 48 8.08 -2.58 1.66
C GLY A 48 8.94 -2.19 2.86
N ARG A 49 10.24 -1.96 2.66
CA ARG A 49 11.18 -1.50 3.68
C ARG A 49 11.50 -0.02 3.52
N THR A 50 12.18 0.56 4.50
CA THR A 50 12.60 1.96 4.48
C THR A 50 13.55 2.29 3.32
N ALA A 51 14.25 1.29 2.78
CA ALA A 51 15.09 1.46 1.59
C ALA A 51 14.27 1.73 0.31
N GLU A 52 13.02 1.25 0.28
CA GLU A 52 12.10 1.47 -0.83
C GLU A 52 11.13 2.61 -0.56
N GLN A 53 10.66 2.72 0.69
CA GLN A 53 9.53 3.55 1.07
C GLN A 53 9.94 4.67 2.03
N ASP A 54 9.49 5.88 1.75
CA ASP A 54 9.71 7.04 2.60
C ASP A 54 8.65 7.12 3.71
N TYR A 55 8.79 6.25 4.72
CA TYR A 55 7.90 6.23 5.88
C TYR A 55 8.00 7.50 6.72
N ASP A 56 9.15 8.16 6.74
CA ASP A 56 9.34 9.37 7.53
C ASP A 56 8.53 10.54 6.97
N ALA A 57 8.56 10.72 5.65
CA ALA A 57 7.71 11.72 5.00
C ALA A 57 6.23 11.45 5.24
N LEU A 58 5.79 10.18 5.16
CA LEU A 58 4.40 9.83 5.40
C LEU A 58 4.02 10.01 6.87
N ASN A 59 4.87 9.62 7.81
CA ASN A 59 4.66 9.84 9.24
C ASN A 59 4.55 11.34 9.57
N ALA A 60 5.33 12.20 8.90
CA ALA A 60 5.23 13.64 9.07
C ALA A 60 3.86 14.19 8.63
N VAL A 61 3.32 13.71 7.51
CA VAL A 61 1.97 14.07 7.04
C VAL A 61 0.90 13.62 8.04
N LEU A 62 0.97 12.37 8.51
CA LEU A 62 0.03 11.84 9.50
C LEU A 62 0.11 12.60 10.83
N ALA A 63 1.31 12.98 11.27
CA ALA A 63 1.51 13.76 12.48
C ALA A 63 0.91 15.17 12.35
N GLN A 64 1.06 15.83 11.21
CA GLN A 64 0.45 17.13 10.94
C GLN A 64 -1.08 17.05 11.01
N PHE A 65 -1.69 16.03 10.39
CA PHE A 65 -3.13 15.81 10.49
C PHE A 65 -3.59 15.64 11.94
N ARG A 66 -2.92 14.79 12.71
CA ARG A 66 -3.24 14.57 14.13
C ARG A 66 -3.05 15.82 15.00
N ALA A 67 -2.16 16.71 14.60
CA ALA A 67 -1.96 18.01 15.26
C ALA A 67 -3.01 19.07 14.86
N GLY A 68 -3.98 18.73 14.00
CA GLY A 68 -5.03 19.64 13.55
C GLY A 68 -4.55 20.65 12.49
N ALA A 69 -3.53 20.33 11.72
CA ALA A 69 -3.10 21.18 10.62
C ALA A 69 -4.26 21.36 9.61
N PRO A 70 -4.62 22.59 9.25
CA PRO A 70 -5.75 22.83 8.35
C PRO A 70 -5.43 22.48 6.89
N VAL A 71 -4.15 22.41 6.54
CA VAL A 71 -3.67 22.08 5.19
C VAL A 71 -2.55 21.07 5.27
N LEU A 72 -2.63 20.03 4.44
CA LEU A 72 -1.56 19.06 4.24
C LEU A 72 -0.95 19.23 2.86
N TRP A 73 0.38 19.20 2.78
CA TRP A 73 1.09 19.17 1.49
C TRP A 73 1.35 17.71 1.10
N LEU A 74 0.63 17.26 0.08
CA LEU A 74 0.69 15.87 -0.37
C LEU A 74 1.57 15.75 -1.60
N LYS A 75 2.54 14.85 -1.53
CA LYS A 75 3.38 14.49 -2.67
C LYS A 75 2.53 13.81 -3.74
N ARG A 76 2.67 14.28 -4.95
CA ARG A 76 2.07 13.69 -6.15
C ARG A 76 3.15 13.18 -7.07
N MET A 77 2.80 12.15 -7.81
CA MET A 77 3.70 11.54 -8.79
C MET A 77 2.95 11.38 -10.11
N GLY A 78 3.61 11.79 -11.18
CA GLY A 78 3.18 11.46 -12.54
C GLY A 78 3.63 10.05 -12.94
N ARG A 79 3.59 9.77 -14.23
CA ARG A 79 3.99 8.46 -14.77
C ARG A 79 5.50 8.30 -14.94
N LYS A 80 6.23 9.40 -14.93
CA LYS A 80 7.67 9.43 -15.09
C LYS A 80 8.33 9.78 -13.76
N GLU A 81 9.49 9.22 -13.50
CA GLU A 81 10.20 9.36 -12.23
C GLU A 81 10.45 10.83 -11.83
N TRP A 82 10.66 11.71 -12.81
CA TRP A 82 10.89 13.14 -12.56
C TRP A 82 9.60 13.96 -12.42
N GLU A 83 8.42 13.40 -12.68
CA GLU A 83 7.13 14.06 -12.53
C GLU A 83 6.68 13.96 -11.07
N ARG A 84 7.29 14.78 -10.22
CA ARG A 84 6.97 14.87 -8.79
C ARG A 84 6.64 16.31 -8.45
N TRP A 85 5.51 16.51 -7.77
CA TRP A 85 5.12 17.81 -7.25
C TRP A 85 4.41 17.67 -5.91
N TYR A 86 4.16 18.78 -5.26
CA TYR A 86 3.38 18.82 -4.02
C TYR A 86 2.13 19.64 -4.24
N GLU A 87 1.01 19.17 -3.71
CA GLU A 87 -0.27 19.86 -3.73
C GLU A 87 -0.76 20.09 -2.32
N PRO A 88 -1.26 21.34 -2.01
CA PRO A 88 -1.96 21.57 -0.76
C PRO A 88 -3.33 20.91 -0.80
N LYS A 89 -3.70 20.24 0.28
CA LYS A 89 -5.03 19.70 0.50
C LYS A 89 -5.60 20.32 1.77
N ASP A 90 -6.72 21.03 1.64
CA ASP A 90 -7.49 21.52 2.76
C ASP A 90 -8.10 20.32 3.53
N VAL A 91 -7.86 20.27 4.82
CA VAL A 91 -8.32 19.21 5.73
C VAL A 91 -8.89 19.80 7.03
N ALA A 92 -9.23 21.09 7.05
CA ALA A 92 -9.71 21.78 8.25
C ALA A 92 -10.97 21.14 8.84
N ASP A 93 -11.87 20.66 7.97
CA ASP A 93 -13.15 20.04 8.38
C ASP A 93 -13.12 18.51 8.21
N VAL A 94 -11.93 17.89 8.17
CA VAL A 94 -11.78 16.45 7.98
C VAL A 94 -11.51 15.78 9.33
N ASP A 95 -12.45 14.97 9.81
CA ASP A 95 -12.34 14.23 11.06
C ASP A 95 -11.53 12.93 10.92
N VAL A 96 -11.58 12.30 9.73
CA VAL A 96 -10.98 10.98 9.47
C VAL A 96 -10.14 11.00 8.23
N LEU A 97 -8.86 10.66 8.40
CA LEU A 97 -7.91 10.48 7.30
C LEU A 97 -7.74 8.99 6.99
N LEU A 98 -8.05 8.61 5.76
CA LEU A 98 -7.85 7.24 5.27
C LEU A 98 -6.57 7.15 4.46
N LEU A 99 -5.64 6.32 4.92
CA LEU A 99 -4.45 5.93 4.18
C LEU A 99 -4.68 4.57 3.50
N GLU A 100 -4.96 4.57 2.20
CA GLU A 100 -5.05 3.35 1.39
C GLU A 100 -3.71 3.12 0.68
N TRP A 101 -3.01 2.05 1.08
CA TRP A 101 -1.71 1.73 0.53
C TRP A 101 -1.31 0.28 0.84
N THR A 102 -0.60 -0.38 -0.07
CA THR A 102 -0.11 -1.76 0.09
C THR A 102 0.66 -1.97 1.41
N HIS A 103 1.43 -0.97 1.83
CA HIS A 103 2.27 -1.05 3.03
C HIS A 103 1.69 -0.32 4.25
N ALA A 104 0.40 0.06 4.23
CA ALA A 104 -0.25 0.78 5.33
C ALA A 104 -0.22 0.03 6.68
N GLY A 105 -0.12 -1.30 6.65
CA GLY A 105 0.05 -2.13 7.85
C GLY A 105 1.48 -2.18 8.41
N SER A 106 2.45 -1.43 7.86
CA SER A 106 3.82 -1.46 8.35
C SER A 106 3.94 -0.94 9.78
N ALA A 107 4.82 -1.55 10.58
CA ALA A 107 5.22 -1.04 11.90
C ALA A 107 6.00 0.28 11.83
N ASP A 108 6.54 0.62 10.65
CA ASP A 108 7.23 1.90 10.42
C ASP A 108 6.26 3.08 10.34
N LEU A 109 4.94 2.83 10.14
CA LEU A 109 3.88 3.84 10.26
C LEU A 109 3.45 3.98 11.71
N LYS A 110 3.74 5.14 12.32
CA LYS A 110 3.59 5.37 13.76
C LYS A 110 2.35 6.17 14.15
N ASN A 111 1.79 6.94 13.25
CA ASN A 111 0.71 7.88 13.56
C ASN A 111 -0.67 7.39 13.08
N THR A 112 -0.84 6.09 12.93
CA THR A 112 -2.13 5.46 12.61
C THR A 112 -2.90 5.10 13.88
N ASN A 113 -4.22 5.29 13.88
CA ASN A 113 -5.10 4.93 15.01
C ASN A 113 -5.72 3.55 14.83
N LEU A 114 -6.03 3.18 13.59
CA LEU A 114 -6.70 1.93 13.25
C LEU A 114 -6.06 1.35 11.99
N LYS A 115 -5.73 0.06 12.02
CA LYS A 115 -5.20 -0.70 10.89
C LYS A 115 -6.24 -1.71 10.42
N VAL A 116 -6.68 -1.56 9.18
CA VAL A 116 -7.61 -2.48 8.53
C VAL A 116 -6.85 -3.26 7.45
N PHE A 117 -6.90 -4.57 7.53
CA PHE A 117 -6.35 -5.45 6.51
C PHE A 117 -7.46 -6.03 5.65
N PHE A 118 -7.34 -5.87 4.33
CA PHE A 118 -8.20 -6.55 3.38
C PHE A 118 -7.59 -7.88 2.99
N ASN A 119 -8.21 -8.96 3.47
CA ASN A 119 -7.75 -10.33 3.26
C ASN A 119 -8.14 -10.79 1.85
N SER A 120 -7.24 -10.56 0.91
CA SER A 120 -7.39 -10.99 -0.48
C SER A 120 -6.06 -11.47 -1.04
N THR A 121 -6.12 -12.43 -1.93
CA THR A 121 -4.94 -12.99 -2.60
C THR A 121 -4.63 -12.29 -3.93
N PRO A 122 -3.39 -12.39 -4.43
CA PRO A 122 -3.06 -11.93 -5.77
C PRO A 122 -3.94 -12.53 -6.86
N GLU A 123 -4.35 -13.80 -6.72
CA GLU A 123 -5.22 -14.46 -7.70
C GLU A 123 -6.63 -13.87 -7.68
N GLU A 124 -7.23 -13.68 -6.51
CA GLU A 124 -8.55 -13.07 -6.36
C GLU A 124 -8.61 -11.64 -6.94
N THR A 125 -7.50 -10.90 -6.88
CA THR A 125 -7.42 -9.53 -7.39
C THR A 125 -6.95 -9.45 -8.85
N ARG A 126 -6.53 -10.58 -9.46
CA ARG A 126 -5.94 -10.63 -10.80
C ARG A 126 -6.82 -9.97 -11.87
N ALA A 127 -8.10 -10.33 -11.93
CA ALA A 127 -9.03 -9.76 -12.91
C ALA A 127 -9.13 -8.22 -12.79
N CYS A 128 -9.13 -7.69 -11.57
CA CYS A 128 -9.16 -6.25 -11.33
C CYS A 128 -7.85 -5.57 -11.74
N ARG A 129 -6.69 -6.22 -11.53
CA ARG A 129 -5.39 -5.68 -11.96
C ARG A 129 -5.28 -5.63 -13.47
N VAL A 130 -5.66 -6.70 -14.15
CA VAL A 130 -5.68 -6.76 -15.62
C VAL A 130 -6.63 -5.70 -16.20
N ALA A 131 -7.84 -5.57 -15.66
CA ALA A 131 -8.82 -4.59 -16.13
C ALA A 131 -8.38 -3.13 -15.95
N ARG A 132 -7.53 -2.84 -14.95
CA ARG A 132 -6.97 -1.49 -14.77
C ARG A 132 -5.94 -1.11 -15.83
N SER A 133 -5.39 -2.07 -16.56
CA SER A 133 -4.36 -1.89 -17.61
C SER A 133 -3.17 -1.00 -17.22
N ARG A 134 -2.89 -0.89 -15.90
CA ARG A 134 -1.79 -0.06 -15.39
C ARG A 134 -0.44 -0.74 -15.52
N ASP A 135 -0.46 -2.07 -15.46
CA ASP A 135 0.73 -2.89 -15.40
C ASP A 135 0.87 -3.66 -16.72
N ALA A 136 1.59 -3.10 -17.68
CA ALA A 136 2.02 -3.89 -18.82
C ALA A 136 2.87 -5.05 -18.28
N GLY A 137 2.43 -6.28 -18.53
CA GLY A 137 3.08 -7.47 -18.00
C GLY A 137 2.57 -7.91 -16.61
N ALA A 138 1.34 -7.52 -16.23
CA ALA A 138 0.70 -7.96 -14.98
C ALA A 138 0.75 -9.49 -14.75
N ASP A 139 0.92 -10.27 -15.79
CA ASP A 139 1.06 -11.73 -15.78
C ASP A 139 2.51 -12.21 -16.01
N SER A 140 3.50 -11.31 -15.97
CA SER A 140 4.89 -11.74 -16.12
C SER A 140 5.35 -12.57 -14.90
N PRO A 141 6.24 -13.56 -15.08
CA PRO A 141 6.79 -14.34 -13.98
C PRO A 141 7.46 -13.47 -12.90
N PHE A 142 8.07 -12.36 -13.29
CA PHE A 142 8.69 -11.43 -12.35
C PHE A 142 7.65 -10.71 -11.49
N VAL A 143 6.59 -10.18 -12.09
CA VAL A 143 5.49 -9.53 -11.35
C VAL A 143 4.79 -10.53 -10.42
N THR A 144 4.56 -11.75 -10.88
CA THR A 144 3.99 -12.82 -10.04
C THR A 144 4.86 -13.06 -8.80
N MET A 145 6.19 -13.17 -8.98
CA MET A 145 7.12 -13.34 -7.87
C MET A 145 7.11 -12.16 -6.89
N VAL A 146 7.06 -10.92 -7.39
CA VAL A 146 6.93 -9.72 -6.54
C VAL A 146 5.66 -9.78 -5.71
N LEU A 147 4.52 -10.08 -6.33
CA LEU A 147 3.23 -10.19 -5.65
C LEU A 147 3.23 -11.29 -4.58
N GLU A 148 3.88 -12.42 -4.82
CA GLU A 148 4.05 -13.49 -3.82
C GLU A 148 4.87 -13.03 -2.62
N ILE A 149 5.97 -12.30 -2.86
CA ILE A 149 6.83 -11.76 -1.80
C ILE A 149 6.03 -10.75 -0.96
N GLU A 150 5.34 -9.83 -1.62
CA GLU A 150 4.51 -8.83 -0.94
C GLU A 150 3.38 -9.49 -0.16
N GLN A 151 2.67 -10.45 -0.75
CA GLN A 151 1.59 -11.16 -0.06
C GLN A 151 2.08 -11.86 1.21
N ALA A 152 3.22 -12.53 1.15
CA ALA A 152 3.80 -13.17 2.33
C ALA A 152 4.17 -12.17 3.43
N MET A 153 4.61 -10.98 3.05
CA MET A 153 4.87 -9.90 3.99
C MET A 153 3.58 -9.31 4.57
N LEU A 154 2.58 -9.07 3.73
CA LEU A 154 1.29 -8.51 4.12
C LEU A 154 0.54 -9.44 5.08
N ASN A 155 0.54 -10.75 4.83
CA ASN A 155 -0.06 -11.74 5.73
C ASN A 155 0.57 -11.70 7.13
N ARG A 156 1.89 -11.52 7.21
CA ARG A 156 2.57 -11.36 8.51
C ARG A 156 2.18 -10.07 9.22
N ARG A 157 2.07 -8.96 8.48
CA ARG A 157 1.64 -7.65 9.03
C ARG A 157 0.18 -7.64 9.44
N ALA A 158 -0.65 -8.44 8.77
CA ALA A 158 -2.07 -8.57 9.09
C ALA A 158 -2.33 -9.14 10.50
N CYS A 159 -1.38 -9.91 11.04
CA CYS A 159 -1.47 -10.39 12.43
C CYS A 159 -1.50 -9.25 13.48
N ASP A 160 -1.01 -8.06 13.09
CA ASP A 160 -0.99 -6.86 13.94
C ASP A 160 -2.08 -5.85 13.51
N ALA A 161 -3.05 -6.27 12.68
CA ALA A 161 -4.19 -5.44 12.28
C ALA A 161 -5.28 -5.44 13.35
N ASP A 162 -5.94 -4.28 13.49
CA ASP A 162 -7.09 -4.15 14.41
C ASP A 162 -8.34 -4.82 13.83
N LEU A 163 -8.49 -4.76 12.51
CA LEU A 163 -9.61 -5.36 11.78
C LEU A 163 -9.09 -6.10 10.54
N ILE A 164 -9.67 -7.27 10.29
CA ILE A 164 -9.42 -8.03 9.07
C ILE A 164 -10.75 -8.27 8.36
N GLN A 165 -10.83 -7.87 7.10
CA GLN A 165 -12.02 -8.03 6.29
C GLN A 165 -11.73 -8.88 5.06
N ASN A 166 -12.55 -9.89 4.83
CA ASN A 166 -12.55 -10.68 3.61
C ASN A 166 -13.13 -9.89 2.43
N ARG A 167 -12.89 -10.38 1.24
CA ARG A 167 -13.38 -9.76 -0.01
C ARG A 167 -14.90 -9.66 -0.09
N ASP A 168 -15.62 -10.59 0.53
CA ASP A 168 -17.09 -10.60 0.60
C ASP A 168 -17.66 -9.64 1.65
N GLY A 169 -16.81 -8.94 2.38
CA GLY A 169 -17.18 -8.01 3.43
C GLY A 169 -17.28 -8.63 4.82
N THR A 170 -17.14 -9.94 4.95
CA THR A 170 -17.16 -10.60 6.26
C THR A 170 -15.91 -10.24 7.08
N MET A 171 -16.09 -10.10 8.39
CA MET A 171 -14.99 -9.84 9.32
C MET A 171 -14.36 -11.15 9.78
N VAL A 172 -13.04 -11.14 9.92
CA VAL A 172 -12.26 -12.26 10.41
C VAL A 172 -11.82 -11.97 11.84
N ASP A 173 -11.89 -12.96 12.71
CA ASP A 173 -11.30 -12.88 14.04
C ASP A 173 -9.78 -12.80 13.92
N THR A 174 -9.18 -11.74 14.47
CA THR A 174 -7.74 -11.45 14.32
C THR A 174 -6.87 -12.48 15.03
N ALA A 175 -7.34 -13.04 16.17
CA ALA A 175 -6.60 -14.08 16.90
C ALA A 175 -6.62 -15.41 16.12
N ALA A 176 -7.77 -15.78 15.56
CA ALA A 176 -7.87 -16.96 14.68
C ALA A 176 -7.02 -16.82 13.44
N TYR A 177 -6.97 -15.62 12.84
CA TYR A 177 -6.11 -15.34 11.69
C TYR A 177 -4.62 -15.49 12.05
N ALA A 178 -4.19 -14.90 13.16
CA ALA A 178 -2.81 -14.99 13.62
C ALA A 178 -2.40 -16.44 13.91
N ALA A 179 -3.26 -17.22 14.57
CA ALA A 179 -3.03 -18.65 14.82
C ALA A 179 -2.89 -19.46 13.51
N ALA A 180 -3.70 -19.15 12.50
CA ALA A 180 -3.59 -19.78 11.18
C ALA A 180 -2.29 -19.42 10.45
N GLN A 181 -1.66 -18.27 10.78
CA GLN A 181 -0.36 -17.85 10.24
C GLN A 181 0.84 -18.37 11.10
N GLY A 182 0.59 -19.18 12.12
CA GLY A 182 1.62 -19.74 13.00
C GLY A 182 2.17 -18.76 14.05
N ARG A 183 1.37 -17.83 14.49
CA ARG A 183 1.67 -16.83 15.54
C ARG A 183 0.77 -16.97 16.75
#